data_8fbd7358ce2c179acdda59ffd72133a6
#
_entry.id   8fbd7358ce2c179acdda59ffd72133a6
#
_cell.length_a   1.000
_cell.length_b   1.000
_cell.length_c   1.000
_cell.angle_alpha   90.00
_cell.angle_beta   90.00
_cell.angle_gamma   90.00
#
_symmetry.space_group_name_H-M   'P 1'
#
loop_
_entity.id
_entity.type
_entity.pdbx_description
1 polymer ?
#
loop_
_entity_poly.entity_id
_entity_poly.type
_entity_poly.pdbx_seq_one_letter_code
_entity_poly.pdbx_strand_id
1 'polypeptide(L)'
;MNKAQSPFSVVAEKMRQNGQPDAVIRSFSNYFERVKSGQTGLISESSITSVTSLPNAEEFSSDTRLSASGQAALKQTVVLKLNGGLGTGMGLGRAKSLISVKQGQSFLDIIARQALAQGTRQLFMNSFSTRDDTLNALAAYPALASGIPLDFLQHKVPKIAQSDLAPVSWPVNPEYEWCPPGHGDIYIALVTSGMLRKLLDEGYRYVFVSNADNLGAVMNTSILGYFASNDLPFLMEVTDRTEMDRKGGHLALSRDGQLILRESAQCPEEDQAAFENISQHRYFNTNNLWLNLRALERMMAATGNAPDLPMIRNCKTVDPRDENSTPVYHLETAM
;
A
#
# COMPACT_ATOMS: atom_id res chain seq x y z
N MET A 1 36.02 21.39 -15.50
CA MET A 1 35.90 20.14 -14.77
C MET A 1 34.41 19.80 -14.64
N ASN A 2 33.89 18.91 -15.49
CA ASN A 2 32.54 18.39 -15.33
C ASN A 2 32.50 17.63 -13.98
N LYS A 3 31.77 18.16 -13.01
CA LYS A 3 31.40 17.37 -11.82
C LYS A 3 30.66 16.13 -12.34
N ALA A 4 31.25 14.97 -12.18
CA ALA A 4 30.56 13.72 -12.46
C ALA A 4 29.21 13.78 -11.74
N GLN A 5 28.11 13.76 -12.48
CA GLN A 5 26.78 13.76 -11.91
C GLN A 5 26.67 12.53 -11.03
N SER A 6 26.16 12.70 -9.81
CA SER A 6 25.85 11.56 -8.93
C SER A 6 24.93 10.60 -9.70
N PRO A 7 25.11 9.27 -9.65
CA PRO A 7 24.21 8.32 -10.29
C PRO A 7 22.73 8.60 -9.99
N PHE A 8 22.43 9.02 -8.77
CA PHE A 8 21.07 9.41 -8.38
C PHE A 8 20.56 10.68 -9.08
N SER A 9 21.45 11.61 -9.51
CA SER A 9 20.99 12.84 -10.17
C SER A 9 20.24 12.58 -11.47
N VAL A 10 20.64 11.56 -12.23
CA VAL A 10 19.96 11.14 -13.46
C VAL A 10 18.57 10.55 -13.15
N VAL A 11 18.51 9.73 -12.11
CA VAL A 11 17.23 9.16 -11.61
C VAL A 11 16.29 10.27 -11.18
N ALA A 12 16.76 11.19 -10.34
CA ALA A 12 15.96 12.31 -9.84
C ALA A 12 15.46 13.22 -10.98
N GLU A 13 16.28 13.46 -11.98
CA GLU A 13 15.89 14.26 -13.15
C GLU A 13 14.79 13.57 -13.96
N LYS A 14 14.92 12.26 -14.22
CA LYS A 14 13.86 11.45 -14.87
C LYS A 14 12.55 11.51 -14.08
N MET A 15 12.60 11.45 -12.75
CA MET A 15 11.43 11.56 -11.89
C MET A 15 10.78 12.95 -11.98
N ARG A 16 11.56 14.04 -11.93
CA ARG A 16 11.04 15.43 -12.07
C ARG A 16 10.40 15.66 -13.43
N GLN A 17 11.03 15.23 -14.51
CA GLN A 17 10.50 15.33 -15.87
C GLN A 17 9.16 14.59 -16.04
N ASN A 18 8.91 13.57 -15.21
CA ASN A 18 7.64 12.85 -15.16
C ASN A 18 6.72 13.33 -14.04
N GLY A 19 6.93 14.52 -13.50
CA GLY A 19 6.03 15.18 -12.56
C GLY A 19 5.97 14.54 -11.17
N GLN A 20 7.00 13.75 -10.78
CA GLN A 20 7.00 13.16 -9.45
C GLN A 20 7.33 14.23 -8.39
N PRO A 21 6.54 14.27 -7.28
CA PRO A 21 6.79 15.23 -6.20
C PRO A 21 8.15 15.04 -5.51
N ASP A 22 8.71 16.12 -4.96
CA ASP A 22 9.99 16.06 -4.24
C ASP A 22 9.98 15.08 -3.05
N ALA A 23 8.83 14.87 -2.40
CA ALA A 23 8.70 13.90 -1.32
C ALA A 23 8.96 12.47 -1.82
N VAL A 24 8.44 12.10 -2.99
CA VAL A 24 8.67 10.80 -3.63
C VAL A 24 10.14 10.65 -4.04
N ILE A 25 10.72 11.71 -4.60
CA ILE A 25 12.14 11.73 -5.02
C ILE A 25 13.04 11.52 -3.79
N ARG A 26 12.74 12.18 -2.66
CA ARG A 26 13.50 12.01 -1.41
C ARG A 26 13.36 10.57 -0.86
N SER A 27 12.15 10.03 -0.81
CA SER A 27 11.92 8.65 -0.38
C SER A 27 12.70 7.67 -1.25
N PHE A 28 12.63 7.82 -2.57
CA PHE A 28 13.36 6.96 -3.51
C PHE A 28 14.88 7.14 -3.38
N SER A 29 15.37 8.36 -3.10
CA SER A 29 16.79 8.62 -2.85
C SER A 29 17.32 7.80 -1.67
N ASN A 30 16.56 7.72 -0.59
CA ASN A 30 16.93 6.93 0.58
C ASN A 30 17.11 5.44 0.22
N TYR A 31 16.17 4.88 -0.54
CA TYR A 31 16.26 3.48 -0.99
C TYR A 31 17.41 3.26 -1.99
N PHE A 32 17.60 4.20 -2.91
CA PHE A 32 18.68 4.15 -3.87
C PHE A 32 20.06 4.12 -3.17
N GLU A 33 20.30 4.98 -2.17
CA GLU A 33 21.57 5.01 -1.43
C GLU A 33 21.72 3.73 -0.55
N ARG A 34 20.64 3.17 -0.03
CA ARG A 34 20.67 1.87 0.66
C ARG A 34 21.11 0.74 -0.27
N VAL A 35 20.54 0.64 -1.47
CA VAL A 35 20.93 -0.37 -2.47
C VAL A 35 22.37 -0.16 -2.90
N LYS A 36 22.78 1.07 -3.17
CA LYS A 36 24.15 1.43 -3.53
C LYS A 36 25.18 1.08 -2.45
N SER A 37 24.79 1.14 -1.17
CA SER A 37 25.62 0.69 -0.03
C SER A 37 25.58 -0.82 0.21
N GLY A 38 24.88 -1.60 -0.64
CA GLY A 38 24.78 -3.04 -0.54
C GLY A 38 23.66 -3.56 0.36
N GLN A 39 22.77 -2.68 0.86
CA GLN A 39 21.63 -3.15 1.63
C GLN A 39 20.60 -3.84 0.71
N THR A 40 20.09 -4.97 1.17
CA THR A 40 19.18 -5.80 0.39
C THR A 40 17.72 -5.61 0.76
N GLY A 41 17.43 -5.07 1.94
CA GLY A 41 16.10 -5.04 2.52
C GLY A 41 15.62 -6.39 3.08
N LEU A 42 16.49 -7.41 3.06
CA LEU A 42 16.17 -8.74 3.60
C LEU A 42 16.15 -8.71 5.14
N ILE A 43 15.21 -9.46 5.69
CA ILE A 43 15.01 -9.63 7.13
C ILE A 43 15.23 -11.11 7.43
N SER A 44 16.38 -11.44 8.05
CA SER A 44 16.70 -12.83 8.35
C SER A 44 15.88 -13.36 9.52
N GLU A 45 15.61 -14.66 9.53
CA GLU A 45 14.90 -15.34 10.61
C GLU A 45 15.60 -15.14 11.96
N SER A 46 16.93 -15.13 11.96
CA SER A 46 17.74 -14.90 13.17
C SER A 46 17.58 -13.50 13.77
N SER A 47 17.03 -12.55 13.02
CA SER A 47 16.82 -11.14 13.46
C SER A 47 15.45 -10.86 14.05
N ILE A 48 14.54 -11.83 14.02
CA ILE A 48 13.16 -11.70 14.43
C ILE A 48 12.73 -12.81 15.41
N THR A 49 11.58 -12.62 16.03
CA THR A 49 10.90 -13.65 16.82
C THR A 49 9.41 -13.68 16.47
N SER A 50 8.77 -14.82 16.74
CA SER A 50 7.35 -14.99 16.46
C SER A 50 6.48 -14.14 17.39
N VAL A 51 5.38 -13.62 16.86
CA VAL A 51 4.32 -12.97 17.66
C VAL A 51 3.47 -14.07 18.28
N THR A 52 3.36 -14.10 19.60
CA THR A 52 2.64 -15.15 20.31
C THR A 52 1.17 -14.81 20.56
N SER A 53 0.84 -13.53 20.72
CA SER A 53 -0.54 -13.08 20.95
C SER A 53 -0.75 -11.66 20.45
N LEU A 54 -1.97 -11.36 20.03
CA LEU A 54 -2.46 -10.03 19.64
C LEU A 54 -3.86 -9.83 20.22
N PRO A 55 -4.34 -8.57 20.34
CA PRO A 55 -5.74 -8.30 20.69
C PRO A 55 -6.68 -9.01 19.71
N ASN A 56 -7.69 -9.69 20.25
CA ASN A 56 -8.66 -10.44 19.45
C ASN A 56 -9.87 -9.57 19.09
N ALA A 57 -10.05 -9.28 17.80
CA ALA A 57 -11.15 -8.45 17.31
C ALA A 57 -12.55 -9.06 17.57
N GLU A 58 -12.67 -10.37 17.71
CA GLU A 58 -13.94 -11.03 18.04
C GLU A 58 -14.44 -10.64 19.44
N GLU A 59 -13.52 -10.42 20.38
CA GLU A 59 -13.83 -9.98 21.73
C GLU A 59 -14.37 -8.53 21.77
N PHE A 60 -13.98 -7.69 20.81
CA PHE A 60 -14.45 -6.31 20.74
C PHE A 60 -15.95 -6.20 20.46
N SER A 61 -16.52 -7.17 19.77
CA SER A 61 -17.96 -7.19 19.42
C SER A 61 -18.86 -7.29 20.64
N SER A 62 -18.38 -7.85 21.75
CA SER A 62 -19.09 -7.97 23.01
C SER A 62 -18.99 -6.74 23.91
N ASP A 63 -18.04 -5.83 23.65
CA ASP A 63 -17.88 -4.59 24.41
C ASP A 63 -18.79 -3.48 23.84
N THR A 64 -19.89 -3.21 24.55
CA THR A 64 -20.86 -2.18 24.15
C THR A 64 -20.29 -0.77 24.10
N ARG A 65 -19.21 -0.48 24.86
CA ARG A 65 -18.53 0.83 24.85
C ARG A 65 -17.74 1.00 23.54
N LEU A 66 -17.06 -0.06 23.08
CA LEU A 66 -16.37 -0.04 21.80
C LEU A 66 -17.35 0.12 20.64
N SER A 67 -18.47 -0.61 20.67
CA SER A 67 -19.52 -0.49 19.67
C SER A 67 -20.08 0.95 19.62
N ALA A 68 -20.37 1.55 20.77
CA ALA A 68 -20.86 2.93 20.85
C ALA A 68 -19.83 3.95 20.33
N SER A 69 -18.56 3.78 20.72
CA SER A 69 -17.46 4.63 20.24
C SER A 69 -17.27 4.52 18.72
N GLY A 70 -17.35 3.31 18.18
CA GLY A 70 -17.27 3.05 16.74
C GLY A 70 -18.41 3.68 15.96
N GLN A 71 -19.65 3.59 16.47
CA GLN A 71 -20.79 4.25 15.86
C GLN A 71 -20.63 5.78 15.84
N ALA A 72 -20.09 6.38 16.90
CA ALA A 72 -19.80 7.80 16.94
C ALA A 72 -18.70 8.21 15.95
N ALA A 73 -17.65 7.36 15.79
CA ALA A 73 -16.52 7.60 14.89
C ALA A 73 -16.88 7.35 13.41
N LEU A 74 -17.94 6.59 13.12
CA LEU A 74 -18.32 6.18 11.77
C LEU A 74 -18.50 7.36 10.81
N LYS A 75 -19.13 8.45 11.29
CA LYS A 75 -19.36 9.66 10.50
C LYS A 75 -18.05 10.42 10.16
N GLN A 76 -16.99 10.12 10.86
CA GLN A 76 -15.67 10.73 10.66
C GLN A 76 -14.70 9.75 9.96
N THR A 77 -15.22 8.67 9.39
CA THR A 77 -14.42 7.61 8.76
C THR A 77 -14.72 7.53 7.28
N VAL A 78 -13.66 7.38 6.48
CA VAL A 78 -13.75 7.09 5.05
C VAL A 78 -13.21 5.69 4.75
N VAL A 79 -13.72 5.06 3.71
CA VAL A 79 -13.20 3.78 3.19
C VAL A 79 -12.33 4.09 1.98
N LEU A 80 -11.09 3.63 2.00
CA LEU A 80 -10.14 3.78 0.90
C LEU A 80 -9.84 2.42 0.29
N LYS A 81 -10.14 2.26 -0.99
CA LYS A 81 -9.79 1.06 -1.75
C LYS A 81 -8.51 1.29 -2.56
N LEU A 82 -7.51 0.40 -2.34
CA LEU A 82 -6.30 0.37 -3.15
C LEU A 82 -6.62 -0.29 -4.49
N ASN A 83 -6.54 0.49 -5.56
CA ASN A 83 -7.03 0.11 -6.90
C ASN A 83 -5.99 0.35 -8.01
N GLY A 84 -4.70 0.27 -7.68
CA GLY A 84 -3.61 0.51 -8.62
C GLY A 84 -3.26 -0.67 -9.52
N GLY A 85 -3.73 -1.88 -9.19
CA GLY A 85 -3.35 -3.12 -9.88
C GLY A 85 -4.05 -3.32 -11.24
N LEU A 86 -3.23 -3.64 -12.26
CA LEU A 86 -3.72 -4.17 -13.53
C LEU A 86 -3.86 -5.68 -13.43
N GLY A 87 -4.84 -6.25 -14.13
CA GLY A 87 -5.02 -7.71 -14.22
C GLY A 87 -4.05 -8.41 -15.19
N THR A 88 -2.81 -7.91 -15.33
CA THR A 88 -1.85 -8.42 -16.34
C THR A 88 -1.50 -9.88 -16.13
N GLY A 89 -1.35 -10.35 -14.89
CA GLY A 89 -1.15 -11.76 -14.55
C GLY A 89 -2.34 -12.67 -14.92
N MET A 90 -3.50 -12.07 -15.24
CA MET A 90 -4.72 -12.74 -15.70
C MET A 90 -5.02 -12.42 -17.17
N GLY A 91 -4.05 -11.88 -17.91
CA GLY A 91 -4.22 -11.50 -19.32
C GLY A 91 -5.09 -10.27 -19.58
N LEU A 92 -5.38 -9.46 -18.54
CA LEU A 92 -6.22 -8.27 -18.67
C LEU A 92 -5.38 -7.02 -18.90
N GLY A 93 -5.80 -6.16 -19.81
CA GLY A 93 -5.20 -4.84 -20.07
C GLY A 93 -5.90 -3.68 -19.35
N ARG A 94 -6.67 -3.96 -18.28
CA ARG A 94 -7.49 -2.97 -17.55
C ARG A 94 -7.43 -3.19 -16.04
N ALA A 95 -8.02 -2.25 -15.27
CA ALA A 95 -8.08 -2.33 -13.82
C ALA A 95 -8.65 -3.68 -13.35
N LYS A 96 -7.95 -4.34 -12.41
CA LYS A 96 -8.33 -5.64 -11.85
C LYS A 96 -9.73 -5.59 -11.20
N SER A 97 -10.11 -4.45 -10.61
CA SER A 97 -11.43 -4.23 -10.02
C SER A 97 -12.60 -4.27 -11.01
N LEU A 98 -12.33 -4.25 -12.32
CA LEU A 98 -13.35 -4.38 -13.37
C LEU A 98 -13.59 -5.83 -13.81
N ILE A 99 -12.96 -6.81 -13.17
CA ILE A 99 -13.28 -8.21 -13.38
C ILE A 99 -14.70 -8.47 -12.88
N SER A 100 -15.51 -9.12 -13.73
CA SER A 100 -16.84 -9.58 -13.34
C SER A 100 -16.72 -10.78 -12.40
N VAL A 101 -17.36 -10.70 -11.23
CA VAL A 101 -17.25 -11.72 -10.17
C VAL A 101 -18.58 -12.40 -9.85
N LYS A 102 -19.71 -11.69 -9.97
CA LYS A 102 -21.02 -12.24 -9.64
C LYS A 102 -22.13 -11.56 -10.44
N GLN A 103 -22.96 -12.32 -11.14
CA GLN A 103 -24.15 -11.84 -11.86
C GLN A 103 -23.86 -10.64 -12.79
N GLY A 104 -22.73 -10.69 -13.50
CA GLY A 104 -22.31 -9.59 -14.38
C GLY A 104 -21.75 -8.35 -13.68
N GLN A 105 -21.68 -8.34 -12.34
CA GLN A 105 -21.12 -7.23 -11.57
C GLN A 105 -19.61 -7.43 -11.35
N SER A 106 -18.87 -6.35 -11.53
CA SER A 106 -17.44 -6.28 -11.21
C SER A 106 -17.21 -6.10 -9.71
N PHE A 107 -15.94 -6.26 -9.26
CA PHE A 107 -15.55 -5.86 -7.91
C PHE A 107 -15.93 -4.41 -7.64
N LEU A 108 -15.71 -3.51 -8.60
CA LEU A 108 -15.99 -2.09 -8.46
C LEU A 108 -17.49 -1.80 -8.30
N ASP A 109 -18.36 -2.51 -9.04
CA ASP A 109 -19.83 -2.39 -8.89
C ASP A 109 -20.27 -2.79 -7.48
N ILE A 110 -19.73 -3.89 -6.96
CA ILE A 110 -20.08 -4.38 -5.62
C ILE A 110 -19.59 -3.38 -4.56
N ILE A 111 -18.35 -2.87 -4.67
CA ILE A 111 -17.80 -1.86 -3.76
C ILE A 111 -18.69 -0.60 -3.76
N ALA A 112 -19.07 -0.10 -4.95
CA ALA A 112 -19.94 1.07 -5.06
C ALA A 112 -21.28 0.87 -4.35
N ARG A 113 -21.90 -0.31 -4.54
CA ARG A 113 -23.16 -0.67 -3.88
C ARG A 113 -23.01 -0.84 -2.38
N GLN A 114 -21.92 -1.46 -1.90
CA GLN A 114 -21.62 -1.58 -0.46
C GLN A 114 -21.51 -0.19 0.17
N ALA A 115 -20.75 0.72 -0.45
CA ALA A 115 -20.59 2.09 0.05
C ALA A 115 -21.90 2.85 0.15
N LEU A 116 -22.75 2.76 -0.89
CA LEU A 116 -24.07 3.40 -0.91
C LEU A 116 -25.00 2.81 0.15
N ALA A 117 -25.01 1.47 0.32
CA ALA A 117 -25.85 0.80 1.30
C ALA A 117 -25.45 1.14 2.75
N GLN A 118 -24.15 1.31 3.00
CA GLN A 118 -23.61 1.65 4.32
C GLN A 118 -23.62 3.16 4.60
N GLY A 119 -23.86 4.00 3.58
CA GLY A 119 -23.75 5.44 3.70
C GLY A 119 -22.33 5.92 4.03
N THR A 120 -21.31 5.15 3.66
CA THR A 120 -19.92 5.47 3.94
C THR A 120 -19.28 6.26 2.80
N ARG A 121 -18.41 7.21 3.16
CA ARG A 121 -17.59 7.90 2.17
C ARG A 121 -16.59 6.94 1.56
N GLN A 122 -16.62 6.76 0.23
CA GLN A 122 -15.73 5.91 -0.53
C GLN A 122 -14.66 6.73 -1.23
N LEU A 123 -13.41 6.27 -1.18
CA LEU A 123 -12.26 6.77 -1.93
C LEU A 123 -11.54 5.63 -2.64
N PHE A 124 -10.82 5.97 -3.71
CA PHE A 124 -9.96 5.05 -4.45
C PHE A 124 -8.57 5.63 -4.59
N MET A 125 -7.53 4.83 -4.31
CA MET A 125 -6.17 5.13 -4.74
C MET A 125 -5.92 4.35 -6.03
N ASN A 126 -5.94 5.06 -7.16
CA ASN A 126 -5.73 4.51 -8.48
C ASN A 126 -4.25 4.64 -8.91
N SER A 127 -3.80 3.82 -9.83
CA SER A 127 -2.63 4.11 -10.64
C SER A 127 -3.02 4.93 -11.87
N PHE A 128 -2.03 5.49 -12.54
CA PHE A 128 -2.25 6.16 -13.83
C PHE A 128 -2.85 5.22 -14.88
N SER A 129 -2.59 3.89 -14.78
CA SER A 129 -3.11 2.89 -15.71
C SER A 129 -4.53 2.40 -15.36
N THR A 130 -5.04 2.67 -14.17
CA THR A 130 -6.36 2.17 -13.73
C THR A 130 -7.40 3.28 -13.54
N ARG A 131 -6.95 4.55 -13.49
CA ARG A 131 -7.80 5.68 -13.12
C ARG A 131 -8.98 5.89 -14.06
N ASP A 132 -8.70 6.01 -15.36
CA ASP A 132 -9.73 6.34 -16.34
C ASP A 132 -10.79 5.26 -16.42
N ASP A 133 -10.39 3.99 -16.46
CA ASP A 133 -11.29 2.85 -16.40
C ASP A 133 -12.18 2.88 -15.16
N THR A 134 -11.57 3.17 -14.00
CA THR A 134 -12.27 3.22 -12.71
C THR A 134 -13.30 4.35 -12.70
N LEU A 135 -12.92 5.57 -13.07
CA LEU A 135 -13.81 6.71 -13.05
C LEU A 135 -14.96 6.56 -14.08
N ASN A 136 -14.67 6.01 -15.26
CA ASN A 136 -15.69 5.71 -16.26
C ASN A 136 -16.73 4.70 -15.72
N ALA A 137 -16.30 3.65 -15.04
CA ALA A 137 -17.22 2.69 -14.45
C ALA A 137 -18.01 3.29 -13.27
N LEU A 138 -17.37 4.11 -12.43
CA LEU A 138 -18.03 4.78 -11.30
C LEU A 138 -19.04 5.86 -11.73
N ALA A 139 -19.00 6.34 -12.98
CA ALA A 139 -20.01 7.26 -13.51
C ALA A 139 -21.44 6.68 -13.46
N ALA A 140 -21.59 5.34 -13.42
CA ALA A 140 -22.86 4.66 -13.19
C ALA A 140 -23.42 4.85 -11.77
N TYR A 141 -22.63 5.38 -10.83
CA TYR A 141 -22.97 5.53 -9.42
C TYR A 141 -22.84 7.01 -8.96
N PRO A 142 -23.62 7.96 -9.53
CA PRO A 142 -23.48 9.39 -9.26
C PRO A 142 -23.69 9.76 -7.79
N ALA A 143 -24.42 8.93 -7.03
CA ALA A 143 -24.64 9.13 -5.60
C ALA A 143 -23.38 8.95 -4.72
N LEU A 144 -22.28 8.40 -5.27
CA LEU A 144 -20.98 8.39 -4.60
C LEU A 144 -20.28 9.76 -4.64
N ALA A 145 -20.67 10.63 -5.57
CA ALA A 145 -20.07 11.95 -5.70
C ALA A 145 -20.40 12.83 -4.50
N SER A 146 -19.46 13.64 -4.06
CA SER A 146 -19.59 14.65 -3.00
C SER A 146 -18.59 15.78 -3.26
N GLY A 147 -18.43 16.70 -2.31
CA GLY A 147 -17.44 17.79 -2.39
C GLY A 147 -15.97 17.35 -2.45
N ILE A 148 -15.68 16.12 -2.04
CA ILE A 148 -14.33 15.54 -2.09
C ILE A 148 -14.22 14.65 -3.35
N PRO A 149 -13.09 14.71 -4.12
CA PRO A 149 -12.87 13.79 -5.24
C PRO A 149 -12.98 12.33 -4.81
N LEU A 150 -13.48 11.48 -5.71
CA LEU A 150 -13.61 10.04 -5.46
C LEU A 150 -12.26 9.32 -5.45
N ASP A 151 -11.23 9.91 -6.06
CA ASP A 151 -9.94 9.27 -6.21
C ASP A 151 -8.76 10.23 -6.03
N PHE A 152 -7.61 9.63 -5.84
CA PHE A 152 -6.30 10.22 -6.03
C PHE A 152 -5.34 9.17 -6.60
N LEU A 153 -4.21 9.63 -7.14
CA LEU A 153 -3.24 8.74 -7.79
C LEU A 153 -2.14 8.30 -6.82
N GLN A 154 -1.78 7.03 -6.89
CA GLN A 154 -0.47 6.56 -6.42
C GLN A 154 0.64 7.11 -7.33
N HIS A 155 1.85 7.19 -6.81
CA HIS A 155 3.01 7.60 -7.59
C HIS A 155 3.55 6.45 -8.46
N LYS A 156 4.59 6.76 -9.22
CA LYS A 156 5.41 5.80 -9.93
C LYS A 156 6.89 6.13 -9.71
N VAL A 157 7.72 5.10 -9.65
CA VAL A 157 9.17 5.24 -9.50
C VAL A 157 9.88 4.53 -10.66
N PRO A 158 11.06 5.01 -11.09
CA PRO A 158 11.76 4.38 -12.19
C PRO A 158 12.35 3.03 -11.76
N LYS A 159 12.31 2.06 -12.66
CA LYS A 159 13.13 0.86 -12.55
C LYS A 159 14.59 1.23 -12.74
N ILE A 160 15.48 0.66 -11.94
CA ILE A 160 16.92 0.88 -12.05
C ILE A 160 17.62 -0.42 -12.48
N ALA A 161 18.57 -0.31 -13.40
CA ALA A 161 19.32 -1.47 -13.89
C ALA A 161 20.16 -2.07 -12.76
N GLN A 162 20.25 -3.40 -12.69
CA GLN A 162 21.05 -4.08 -11.66
C GLN A 162 22.55 -3.88 -11.87
N SER A 163 22.98 -3.63 -13.10
CA SER A 163 24.40 -3.53 -13.48
C SER A 163 25.09 -2.27 -12.96
N ASP A 164 24.38 -1.11 -12.97
CA ASP A 164 25.01 0.20 -12.73
C ASP A 164 24.09 1.17 -11.95
N LEU A 165 22.90 0.73 -11.56
CA LEU A 165 21.86 1.51 -10.90
C LEU A 165 21.36 2.71 -11.73
N ALA A 166 21.61 2.74 -13.04
CA ALA A 166 21.04 3.76 -13.92
C ALA A 166 19.53 3.56 -14.11
N PRO A 167 18.74 4.62 -14.31
CA PRO A 167 17.34 4.48 -14.67
C PRO A 167 17.25 3.81 -16.05
N VAL A 168 16.45 2.76 -16.13
CA VAL A 168 16.30 1.99 -17.37
C VAL A 168 15.62 2.83 -18.45
N SER A 169 16.04 2.63 -19.73
CA SER A 169 15.37 3.14 -20.93
C SER A 169 14.82 1.96 -21.75
N TRP A 170 13.53 2.00 -22.08
CA TRP A 170 12.86 0.94 -22.82
C TRP A 170 11.94 1.54 -23.90
N PRO A 171 12.48 2.00 -25.05
CA PRO A 171 11.73 2.73 -26.07
C PRO A 171 10.56 1.94 -26.68
N VAL A 172 10.62 0.60 -26.63
CA VAL A 172 9.54 -0.29 -27.16
C VAL A 172 8.25 -0.09 -26.36
N ASN A 173 8.36 0.12 -25.05
CA ASN A 173 7.24 0.48 -24.17
C ASN A 173 7.75 1.30 -22.97
N PRO A 174 7.69 2.63 -23.07
CA PRO A 174 8.19 3.52 -22.01
C PRO A 174 7.50 3.35 -20.65
N GLU A 175 6.29 2.78 -20.59
CA GLU A 175 5.62 2.49 -19.33
C GLU A 175 6.35 1.41 -18.53
N TYR A 176 7.06 0.51 -19.20
CA TYR A 176 7.86 -0.53 -18.53
C TYR A 176 9.13 0.01 -17.86
N GLU A 177 9.46 1.27 -18.06
CA GLU A 177 10.53 1.96 -17.34
C GLU A 177 10.15 2.29 -15.88
N TRP A 178 8.87 2.14 -15.53
CA TRP A 178 8.30 2.55 -14.25
C TRP A 178 7.70 1.37 -13.51
N CYS A 179 7.63 1.48 -12.19
CA CYS A 179 6.92 0.56 -11.32
C CYS A 179 6.19 1.32 -10.19
N PRO A 180 5.20 0.68 -9.55
CA PRO A 180 4.61 1.21 -8.34
C PRO A 180 5.66 1.35 -7.22
N PRO A 181 5.57 2.38 -6.37
CA PRO A 181 6.50 2.57 -5.27
C PRO A 181 6.21 1.71 -4.04
N GLY A 182 5.26 0.78 -4.11
CA GLY A 182 4.86 -0.10 -3.01
C GLY A 182 3.72 0.46 -2.14
N HIS A 183 3.29 -0.33 -1.16
CA HIS A 183 2.11 -0.02 -0.35
C HIS A 183 2.28 1.23 0.52
N GLY A 184 3.47 1.49 1.04
CA GLY A 184 3.74 2.67 1.86
C GLY A 184 3.62 4.00 1.12
N ASP A 185 3.48 3.99 -0.20
CA ASP A 185 3.19 5.19 -0.99
C ASP A 185 1.86 5.85 -0.60
N ILE A 186 0.93 5.12 -0.02
CA ILE A 186 -0.35 5.64 0.45
C ILE A 186 -0.19 6.90 1.31
N TYR A 187 0.82 6.94 2.18
CA TYR A 187 1.06 8.06 3.07
C TYR A 187 1.50 9.30 2.29
N ILE A 188 2.46 9.14 1.39
CA ILE A 188 2.96 10.24 0.54
C ILE A 188 1.87 10.69 -0.43
N ALA A 189 1.14 9.75 -1.04
CA ALA A 189 0.08 10.05 -2.00
C ALA A 189 -1.09 10.83 -1.39
N LEU A 190 -1.51 10.48 -0.16
CA LEU A 190 -2.53 11.23 0.58
C LEU A 190 -2.12 12.70 0.79
N VAL A 191 -0.84 12.96 1.07
CA VAL A 191 -0.33 14.33 1.29
C VAL A 191 -0.18 15.07 -0.03
N THR A 192 0.53 14.50 -0.98
CA THR A 192 0.93 15.19 -2.23
C THR A 192 -0.24 15.45 -3.17
N SER A 193 -1.29 14.62 -3.12
CA SER A 193 -2.55 14.87 -3.83
C SER A 193 -3.41 15.95 -3.17
N GLY A 194 -3.08 16.37 -1.95
CA GLY A 194 -3.91 17.25 -1.13
C GLY A 194 -5.13 16.55 -0.52
N MET A 195 -5.30 15.24 -0.70
CA MET A 195 -6.44 14.49 -0.19
C MET A 195 -6.47 14.48 1.34
N LEU A 196 -5.32 14.29 2.01
CA LEU A 196 -5.23 14.36 3.47
C LEU A 196 -5.83 15.67 4.01
N ARG A 197 -5.44 16.80 3.43
CA ARG A 197 -5.92 18.12 3.85
C ARG A 197 -7.43 18.25 3.64
N LYS A 198 -7.92 17.87 2.45
CA LYS A 198 -9.35 17.92 2.14
C LYS A 198 -10.19 17.09 3.11
N LEU A 199 -9.72 15.88 3.44
CA LEU A 199 -10.41 15.00 4.40
C LEU A 199 -10.47 15.63 5.80
N LEU A 200 -9.36 16.19 6.27
CA LEU A 200 -9.30 16.85 7.58
C LEU A 200 -10.18 18.09 7.65
N ASP A 201 -10.22 18.90 6.58
CA ASP A 201 -11.05 20.11 6.49
C ASP A 201 -12.55 19.79 6.48
N GLU A 202 -12.94 18.64 5.92
CA GLU A 202 -14.33 18.12 5.94
C GLU A 202 -14.67 17.37 7.24
N GLY A 203 -13.74 17.31 8.20
CA GLY A 203 -13.96 16.73 9.53
C GLY A 203 -13.71 15.23 9.65
N TYR A 204 -13.21 14.58 8.59
CA TYR A 204 -12.80 13.17 8.68
C TYR A 204 -11.56 13.01 9.56
N ARG A 205 -11.52 11.92 10.31
CA ARG A 205 -10.43 11.59 11.25
C ARG A 205 -9.80 10.25 10.96
N TYR A 206 -10.55 9.31 10.39
CA TYR A 206 -10.13 7.91 10.25
C TYR A 206 -10.28 7.46 8.81
N VAL A 207 -9.39 6.59 8.39
CA VAL A 207 -9.46 5.91 7.10
C VAL A 207 -9.35 4.42 7.33
N PHE A 208 -10.30 3.66 6.80
CA PHE A 208 -10.19 2.22 6.63
C PHE A 208 -9.69 1.92 5.22
N VAL A 209 -8.53 1.28 5.12
CA VAL A 209 -7.86 0.95 3.85
C VAL A 209 -7.99 -0.54 3.58
N SER A 210 -8.28 -0.91 2.34
CA SER A 210 -8.26 -2.31 1.90
C SER A 210 -8.08 -2.43 0.39
N ASN A 211 -7.75 -3.62 -0.08
CA ASN A 211 -7.61 -3.89 -1.50
C ASN A 211 -8.98 -3.86 -2.21
N ALA A 212 -9.00 -3.37 -3.46
CA ALA A 212 -10.23 -3.34 -4.27
C ALA A 212 -10.70 -4.73 -4.74
N ASP A 213 -9.85 -5.75 -4.69
CA ASP A 213 -10.21 -7.15 -4.99
C ASP A 213 -10.57 -7.96 -3.74
N ASN A 214 -10.58 -7.35 -2.55
CA ASN A 214 -11.07 -7.95 -1.32
C ASN A 214 -12.45 -7.39 -0.95
N LEU A 215 -13.52 -8.04 -1.40
CA LEU A 215 -14.90 -7.65 -1.10
C LEU A 215 -15.32 -7.97 0.34
N GLY A 216 -14.61 -8.90 0.99
CA GLY A 216 -14.83 -9.24 2.40
C GLY A 216 -14.24 -8.21 3.38
N ALA A 217 -13.38 -7.32 2.91
CA ALA A 217 -12.83 -6.23 3.71
C ALA A 217 -13.88 -5.14 3.89
N VAL A 218 -14.74 -5.34 4.88
CA VAL A 218 -15.78 -4.40 5.30
C VAL A 218 -15.40 -3.77 6.64
N MET A 219 -15.78 -2.52 6.82
CA MET A 219 -15.48 -1.78 8.04
C MET A 219 -16.23 -2.37 9.24
N ASN A 220 -15.48 -2.78 10.26
CA ASN A 220 -16.02 -3.27 11.53
C ASN A 220 -16.07 -2.13 12.56
N THR A 221 -17.27 -1.81 13.03
CA THR A 221 -17.48 -0.71 13.98
C THR A 221 -16.85 -0.96 15.35
N SER A 222 -16.73 -2.20 15.80
CA SER A 222 -16.07 -2.51 17.08
C SER A 222 -14.55 -2.32 16.99
N ILE A 223 -13.94 -2.67 15.86
CA ILE A 223 -12.52 -2.39 15.58
C ILE A 223 -12.31 -0.87 15.47
N LEU A 224 -13.20 -0.15 14.78
CA LEU A 224 -13.16 1.31 14.73
C LEU A 224 -13.27 1.93 16.13
N GLY A 225 -14.15 1.39 16.97
CA GLY A 225 -14.30 1.82 18.36
C GLY A 225 -13.04 1.61 19.17
N TYR A 226 -12.42 0.44 19.06
CA TYR A 226 -11.13 0.16 19.68
C TYR A 226 -10.04 1.13 19.20
N PHE A 227 -9.93 1.33 17.90
CA PHE A 227 -8.98 2.23 17.27
C PHE A 227 -9.15 3.68 17.76
N ALA A 228 -10.39 4.19 17.74
CA ALA A 228 -10.71 5.56 18.13
C ALA A 228 -10.58 5.81 19.64
N SER A 229 -11.04 4.87 20.47
CA SER A 229 -11.00 5.01 21.94
C SER A 229 -9.58 5.01 22.52
N ASN A 230 -8.65 4.34 21.83
CA ASN A 230 -7.24 4.29 22.23
C ASN A 230 -6.39 5.34 21.51
N ASP A 231 -6.99 6.23 20.70
CA ASP A 231 -6.30 7.24 19.87
C ASP A 231 -5.08 6.66 19.11
N LEU A 232 -5.24 5.44 18.58
CA LEU A 232 -4.14 4.77 17.90
C LEU A 232 -3.78 5.54 16.61
N PRO A 233 -2.49 5.68 16.28
CA PRO A 233 -2.08 6.31 15.02
C PRO A 233 -2.30 5.42 13.81
N PHE A 234 -2.16 4.10 14.01
CA PHE A 234 -2.19 3.06 12.99
C PHE A 234 -2.66 1.75 13.62
N LEU A 235 -3.42 0.95 12.86
CA LEU A 235 -3.78 -0.43 13.22
C LEU A 235 -3.82 -1.26 11.94
N MET A 236 -3.29 -2.47 12.00
CA MET A 236 -3.34 -3.48 10.95
C MET A 236 -4.21 -4.64 11.40
N GLU A 237 -5.17 -5.03 10.59
CA GLU A 237 -5.91 -6.26 10.81
C GLU A 237 -5.11 -7.45 10.26
N VAL A 238 -5.01 -8.49 11.05
CA VAL A 238 -4.35 -9.74 10.68
C VAL A 238 -5.29 -10.91 10.96
N THR A 239 -5.02 -12.04 10.35
CA THR A 239 -5.74 -13.29 10.57
C THR A 239 -4.76 -14.44 10.80
N ASP A 240 -5.24 -15.52 11.37
CA ASP A 240 -4.45 -16.74 11.44
C ASP A 240 -4.13 -17.24 10.02
N ARG A 241 -2.88 -17.64 9.80
CA ARG A 241 -2.44 -18.20 8.51
C ARG A 241 -3.03 -19.58 8.31
N THR A 242 -3.41 -19.84 7.07
CA THR A 242 -3.81 -21.15 6.56
C THR A 242 -2.74 -21.67 5.58
N GLU A 243 -2.90 -22.92 5.14
CA GLU A 243 -2.02 -23.52 4.12
C GLU A 243 -1.98 -22.71 2.82
N MET A 244 -3.05 -21.96 2.52
CA MET A 244 -3.11 -21.09 1.33
C MET A 244 -2.27 -19.81 1.49
N ASP A 245 -1.95 -19.41 2.72
CA ASP A 245 -1.29 -18.15 3.04
C ASP A 245 0.22 -18.31 3.27
N ARG A 246 0.80 -19.49 3.04
CA ARG A 246 2.22 -19.81 3.31
C ARG A 246 3.20 -18.80 2.71
N LYS A 247 2.89 -18.26 1.54
CA LYS A 247 3.73 -17.30 0.81
C LYS A 247 3.40 -15.83 1.07
N GLY A 248 2.40 -15.55 1.90
CA GLY A 248 2.01 -14.19 2.23
C GLY A 248 2.80 -13.59 3.38
N GLY A 249 2.86 -12.26 3.45
CA GLY A 249 3.54 -11.53 4.52
C GLY A 249 2.97 -11.86 5.90
N HIS A 250 3.82 -11.90 6.89
CA HIS A 250 3.47 -12.21 8.27
C HIS A 250 4.02 -11.19 9.26
N LEU A 251 3.39 -11.09 10.44
CA LEU A 251 3.93 -10.30 11.54
C LEU A 251 5.05 -11.06 12.27
N ALA A 252 6.03 -10.29 12.71
CA ALA A 252 7.11 -10.73 13.59
C ALA A 252 7.46 -9.62 14.59
N LEU A 253 8.25 -9.94 15.59
CA LEU A 253 8.88 -8.98 16.49
C LEU A 253 10.36 -8.86 16.10
N SER A 254 10.84 -7.64 15.92
CA SER A 254 12.25 -7.34 15.81
C SER A 254 12.97 -7.57 17.16
N ARG A 255 14.31 -7.56 17.18
CA ARG A 255 15.09 -7.78 18.40
C ARG A 255 14.84 -6.78 19.53
N ASP A 256 14.42 -5.57 19.19
CA ASP A 256 14.02 -4.50 20.12
C ASP A 256 12.55 -4.57 20.52
N GLY A 257 11.81 -5.61 20.11
CA GLY A 257 10.43 -5.87 20.49
C GLY A 257 9.40 -5.09 19.68
N GLN A 258 9.79 -4.44 18.59
CA GLN A 258 8.85 -3.75 17.72
C GLN A 258 8.14 -4.74 16.79
N LEU A 259 6.82 -4.60 16.64
CA LEU A 259 6.06 -5.32 15.62
C LEU A 259 6.48 -4.85 14.23
N ILE A 260 6.82 -5.81 13.37
CA ILE A 260 7.15 -5.58 11.97
C ILE A 260 6.35 -6.49 11.06
N LEU A 261 6.08 -6.03 9.85
CA LEU A 261 5.59 -6.86 8.76
C LEU A 261 6.80 -7.35 7.95
N ARG A 262 6.92 -8.68 7.78
CA ARG A 262 7.91 -9.30 6.90
C ARG A 262 7.21 -9.85 5.68
N GLU A 263 7.49 -9.24 4.53
CA GLU A 263 6.98 -9.69 3.24
C GLU A 263 7.85 -10.79 2.62
N SER A 264 7.29 -11.61 1.74
CA SER A 264 8.04 -12.70 1.09
C SER A 264 9.27 -12.21 0.34
N ALA A 265 9.20 -11.02 -0.26
CA ALA A 265 10.34 -10.40 -0.94
C ALA A 265 11.47 -9.94 0.01
N GLN A 266 11.22 -9.91 1.32
CA GLN A 266 12.19 -9.59 2.36
C GLN A 266 12.76 -10.86 3.04
N CYS A 267 12.32 -12.04 2.63
CA CYS A 267 12.80 -13.31 3.16
C CYS A 267 14.06 -13.76 2.42
N PRO A 268 15.21 -14.00 3.11
CA PRO A 268 16.33 -14.71 2.52
C PRO A 268 15.91 -16.10 2.03
N GLU A 269 16.56 -16.60 0.97
CA GLU A 269 16.24 -17.90 0.38
C GLU A 269 16.44 -19.04 1.39
N GLU A 270 17.49 -18.96 2.20
CA GLU A 270 17.79 -19.94 3.26
C GLU A 270 16.74 -19.99 4.37
N ASP A 271 15.97 -18.92 4.55
CA ASP A 271 14.93 -18.79 5.59
C ASP A 271 13.51 -19.15 5.08
N GLN A 272 13.38 -19.52 3.80
CA GLN A 272 12.08 -19.76 3.17
C GLN A 272 11.22 -20.78 3.92
N ALA A 273 11.84 -21.86 4.42
CA ALA A 273 11.12 -22.89 5.18
C ALA A 273 10.54 -22.36 6.50
N ALA A 274 11.27 -21.48 7.19
CA ALA A 274 10.79 -20.83 8.42
C ALA A 274 9.70 -19.80 8.10
N PHE A 275 9.88 -19.01 7.04
CA PHE A 275 8.89 -18.04 6.56
C PHE A 275 7.54 -18.70 6.24
N GLU A 276 7.55 -19.86 5.59
CA GLU A 276 6.34 -20.60 5.21
C GLU A 276 5.76 -21.44 6.37
N ASN A 277 6.41 -21.47 7.53
CA ASN A 277 5.92 -22.20 8.70
C ASN A 277 4.80 -21.42 9.40
N ILE A 278 3.53 -21.74 9.08
CA ILE A 278 2.34 -21.09 9.62
C ILE A 278 2.15 -21.31 11.13
N SER A 279 2.77 -22.35 11.71
CA SER A 279 2.72 -22.59 13.15
C SER A 279 3.70 -21.69 13.91
N GLN A 280 4.80 -21.27 13.26
CA GLN A 280 5.80 -20.37 13.81
C GLN A 280 5.40 -18.92 13.62
N HIS A 281 5.03 -18.53 12.40
CA HIS A 281 4.57 -17.19 12.06
C HIS A 281 3.08 -17.20 11.77
N ARG A 282 2.30 -17.12 12.85
CA ARG A 282 0.86 -17.36 12.83
C ARG A 282 0.06 -16.28 12.10
N TYR A 283 0.47 -15.01 12.17
CA TYR A 283 -0.38 -13.89 11.78
C TYR A 283 -0.10 -13.39 10.37
N PHE A 284 -1.11 -13.53 9.50
CA PHE A 284 -1.10 -13.12 8.09
C PHE A 284 -1.53 -11.66 7.93
N ASN A 285 -0.82 -10.91 7.08
CA ASN A 285 -1.21 -9.55 6.68
C ASN A 285 -2.40 -9.58 5.72
N THR A 286 -3.55 -9.09 6.17
CA THR A 286 -4.75 -8.96 5.32
C THR A 286 -4.74 -7.73 4.42
N ASN A 287 -3.79 -6.83 4.62
CA ASN A 287 -3.73 -5.50 4.01
C ASN A 287 -4.97 -4.63 4.33
N ASN A 288 -5.66 -4.91 5.43
CA ASN A 288 -6.69 -4.06 5.99
C ASN A 288 -6.07 -3.17 7.06
N LEU A 289 -6.12 -1.87 6.86
CA LEU A 289 -5.43 -0.89 7.70
C LEU A 289 -6.39 0.19 8.18
N TRP A 290 -6.08 0.71 9.36
CA TRP A 290 -6.75 1.87 9.93
C TRP A 290 -5.72 2.98 10.15
N LEU A 291 -6.02 4.18 9.65
CA LEU A 291 -5.15 5.35 9.77
C LEU A 291 -5.87 6.45 10.53
N ASN A 292 -5.21 7.05 11.51
CA ASN A 292 -5.62 8.29 12.12
C ASN A 292 -5.01 9.45 11.33
N LEU A 293 -5.86 10.20 10.60
CA LEU A 293 -5.41 11.26 9.69
C LEU A 293 -4.65 12.38 10.39
N ARG A 294 -5.00 12.72 11.65
CA ARG A 294 -4.26 13.72 12.42
C ARG A 294 -2.89 13.21 12.86
N ALA A 295 -2.80 11.94 13.23
CA ALA A 295 -1.51 11.33 13.55
C ALA A 295 -0.63 11.25 12.30
N LEU A 296 -1.23 10.89 11.15
CA LEU A 296 -0.55 10.88 9.85
C LEU A 296 -0.05 12.28 9.49
N GLU A 297 -0.88 13.33 9.61
CA GLU A 297 -0.48 14.71 9.33
C GLU A 297 0.75 15.12 10.14
N ARG A 298 0.75 14.85 11.46
CA ARG A 298 1.89 15.14 12.34
C ARG A 298 3.16 14.38 11.94
N MET A 299 3.03 13.09 11.68
CA MET A 299 4.16 12.23 11.28
C MET A 299 4.75 12.70 9.94
N MET A 300 3.91 12.99 8.95
CA MET A 300 4.36 13.46 7.65
C MET A 300 5.04 14.83 7.73
N ALA A 301 4.52 15.75 8.55
CA ALA A 301 5.17 17.03 8.80
C ALA A 301 6.55 16.87 9.46
N ALA A 302 6.67 15.96 10.43
CA ALA A 302 7.94 15.70 11.13
C ALA A 302 9.01 15.06 10.23
N THR A 303 8.62 14.31 9.21
CA THR A 303 9.52 13.61 8.28
C THR A 303 9.70 14.34 6.94
N GLY A 304 9.22 15.58 6.82
CA GLY A 304 9.26 16.34 5.56
C GLY A 304 8.49 15.64 4.44
N ASN A 305 7.41 14.92 4.76
CA ASN A 305 6.57 14.13 3.86
C ASN A 305 7.28 12.93 3.19
N ALA A 306 8.38 12.46 3.76
CA ALA A 306 9.12 11.30 3.28
C ALA A 306 9.45 10.38 4.47
N PRO A 307 8.49 9.60 4.99
CA PRO A 307 8.71 8.70 6.11
C PRO A 307 9.73 7.63 5.75
N ASP A 308 10.56 7.27 6.73
CA ASP A 308 11.57 6.22 6.56
C ASP A 308 10.96 4.85 6.81
N LEU A 309 10.32 4.30 5.78
CA LEU A 309 9.72 2.96 5.83
C LEU A 309 10.74 1.89 5.38
N PRO A 310 10.53 0.62 5.77
CA PRO A 310 11.35 -0.47 5.28
C PRO A 310 11.33 -0.59 3.77
N MET A 311 12.49 -0.88 3.17
CA MET A 311 12.65 -1.07 1.74
C MET A 311 12.36 -2.51 1.36
N ILE A 312 11.64 -2.71 0.27
CA ILE A 312 11.50 -3.96 -0.46
C ILE A 312 12.24 -3.82 -1.78
N ARG A 313 13.26 -4.67 -2.01
CA ARG A 313 14.00 -4.72 -3.25
C ARG A 313 13.62 -5.97 -4.04
N ASN A 314 12.82 -5.79 -5.08
CA ASN A 314 12.44 -6.86 -5.99
C ASN A 314 13.39 -6.94 -7.19
N CYS A 315 13.97 -8.13 -7.45
CA CYS A 315 14.72 -8.42 -8.66
C CYS A 315 13.74 -8.85 -9.75
N LYS A 316 13.68 -8.12 -10.84
CA LYS A 316 12.76 -8.33 -11.97
C LYS A 316 13.48 -8.09 -13.29
N THR A 317 12.76 -8.19 -14.39
CA THR A 317 13.16 -7.74 -15.71
C THR A 317 12.37 -6.49 -16.13
N VAL A 318 12.88 -5.71 -17.08
CA VAL A 318 12.21 -4.50 -17.55
C VAL A 318 10.89 -4.84 -18.24
N ASP A 319 10.85 -5.85 -19.10
CA ASP A 319 9.62 -6.41 -19.64
C ASP A 319 9.22 -7.64 -18.80
N PRO A 320 8.08 -7.60 -18.10
CA PRO A 320 7.65 -8.72 -17.23
C PRO A 320 7.26 -9.97 -18.00
N ARG A 321 7.17 -9.91 -19.32
CA ARG A 321 6.84 -11.04 -20.22
C ARG A 321 8.07 -11.62 -20.91
N ASP A 322 9.24 -10.98 -20.75
CA ASP A 322 10.51 -11.42 -21.33
C ASP A 322 11.57 -11.53 -20.22
N GLU A 323 11.83 -12.75 -19.78
CA GLU A 323 12.84 -13.08 -18.76
C GLU A 323 14.27 -12.76 -19.21
N ASN A 324 14.51 -12.56 -20.50
CA ASN A 324 15.80 -12.19 -21.06
C ASN A 324 15.99 -10.68 -21.21
N SER A 325 14.95 -9.89 -20.93
CA SER A 325 15.06 -8.43 -20.95
C SER A 325 15.94 -7.92 -19.80
N THR A 326 16.35 -6.66 -19.85
CA THR A 326 17.31 -6.07 -18.90
C THR A 326 16.93 -6.35 -17.43
N PRO A 327 17.80 -6.96 -16.63
CA PRO A 327 17.59 -7.14 -15.19
C PRO A 327 17.52 -5.79 -14.46
N VAL A 328 16.48 -5.62 -13.64
CA VAL A 328 16.21 -4.36 -12.92
C VAL A 328 15.87 -4.62 -11.45
N TYR A 329 16.05 -3.58 -10.63
CA TYR A 329 15.44 -3.50 -9.31
C TYR A 329 14.16 -2.67 -9.36
N HIS A 330 13.09 -3.19 -8.76
CA HIS A 330 11.97 -2.40 -8.29
C HIS A 330 12.23 -2.11 -6.81
N LEU A 331 12.34 -0.82 -6.47
CA LEU A 331 12.47 -0.39 -5.08
C LEU A 331 11.11 0.07 -4.58
N GLU A 332 10.60 -0.67 -3.62
CA GLU A 332 9.26 -0.47 -3.09
C GLU A 332 9.32 -0.13 -1.60
N THR A 333 8.34 0.62 -1.15
CA THR A 333 8.12 0.97 0.25
C THR A 333 7.25 -0.12 0.88
N ALA A 334 7.73 -0.75 1.95
CA ALA A 334 6.86 -1.57 2.80
C ALA A 334 5.82 -0.69 3.54
N MET A 335 4.86 -1.36 4.20
CA MET A 335 3.86 -0.71 5.02
C MET A 335 4.44 -0.32 6.37
#